data_4d064606236782c85f15f6b113bb83b9
#
_entry.id   4d064606236782c85f15f6b113bb83b9
#
_cell.length_a   1.000
_cell.length_b   1.000
_cell.length_c   1.000
_cell.angle_alpha   90.00
_cell.angle_beta   90.00
_cell.angle_gamma   90.00
#
_symmetry.space_group_name_H-M   'P 1'
#
loop_
_entity.id
_entity.type
_entity.pdbx_description
1 polymer ?
#
loop_
_entity_poly.entity_id
_entity_poly.type
_entity_poly.pdbx_seq_one_letter_code
_entity_poly.pdbx_strand_id
1 'polypeptide(L)'
;MDGDYTDPLELNPASRIGTPGMVSALRHGGVTMVNALGSGVLETRAMMAFLPKLAPLLTGAPLAMPNIATWWLGGAAERAVVLEDPKRLALSQALATALPFESGSATLASSLPRAELERLLAAEGPELVAQETVTLSTTPALVEGRIVPR
;
A
#
# COMPACT_ATOMS: atom_id res chain seq x y z
N MET A 1 -8.13 11.97 -2.54
CA MET A 1 -9.39 11.72 -1.81
C MET A 1 -10.15 10.64 -2.54
N ASP A 2 -10.06 9.42 -2.06
CA ASP A 2 -10.61 8.24 -2.71
C ASP A 2 -11.37 7.38 -1.70
N GLY A 3 -12.08 6.37 -2.18
CA GLY A 3 -12.84 5.48 -1.31
C GLY A 3 -14.00 6.19 -0.60
N ASP A 4 -14.07 6.07 0.70
CA ASP A 4 -15.20 6.54 1.52
C ASP A 4 -15.33 8.07 1.63
N TYR A 5 -14.31 8.83 1.19
CA TYR A 5 -14.30 10.30 1.24
C TYR A 5 -14.67 10.96 -0.08
N THR A 6 -14.95 10.20 -1.14
CA THR A 6 -15.32 10.75 -2.44
C THR A 6 -16.78 11.17 -2.51
N ASP A 7 -17.11 12.07 -3.45
CA ASP A 7 -18.48 12.50 -3.71
C ASP A 7 -19.37 11.30 -4.14
N PRO A 8 -20.40 10.97 -3.36
CA PRO A 8 -21.28 9.84 -3.68
C PRO A 8 -22.17 10.06 -4.90
N LEU A 9 -22.35 11.31 -5.33
CA LEU A 9 -23.21 11.62 -6.49
C LEU A 9 -22.48 11.46 -7.82
N GLU A 10 -21.18 11.77 -7.86
CA GLU A 10 -20.45 11.84 -9.12
C GLU A 10 -19.29 10.84 -9.25
N LEU A 11 -18.76 10.31 -8.13
CA LEU A 11 -17.56 9.47 -8.16
C LEU A 11 -17.78 8.06 -7.60
N ASN A 12 -18.24 7.94 -6.36
CA ASN A 12 -18.42 6.62 -5.74
C ASN A 12 -19.71 6.56 -4.94
N PRO A 13 -20.79 5.95 -5.50
CA PRO A 13 -22.08 5.87 -4.80
C PRO A 13 -22.05 5.06 -3.50
N ALA A 14 -21.00 4.25 -3.28
CA ALA A 14 -20.80 3.52 -2.03
C ALA A 14 -20.12 4.35 -0.93
N SER A 15 -19.67 5.57 -1.23
CA SER A 15 -19.06 6.46 -0.25
C SER A 15 -20.05 6.81 0.86
N ARG A 16 -19.66 6.58 2.13
CA ARG A 16 -20.52 6.79 3.30
C ARG A 16 -20.27 8.14 3.97
N ILE A 17 -19.10 8.70 3.82
CA ILE A 17 -18.65 9.91 4.50
C ILE A 17 -18.17 11.00 3.53
N GLY A 18 -18.29 10.74 2.23
CA GLY A 18 -18.02 11.75 1.19
C GLY A 18 -19.09 12.84 1.18
N THR A 19 -18.70 14.05 0.83
CA THR A 19 -19.62 15.19 0.74
C THR A 19 -20.34 15.21 -0.60
N PRO A 20 -21.68 15.00 -0.63
CA PRO A 20 -22.44 15.09 -1.88
C PRO A 20 -22.34 16.46 -2.53
N GLY A 21 -22.11 16.50 -3.84
CA GLY A 21 -22.00 17.74 -4.60
C GLY A 21 -20.62 18.43 -4.51
N MET A 22 -19.63 17.79 -3.89
CA MET A 22 -18.28 18.35 -3.77
C MET A 22 -17.63 18.56 -5.14
N VAL A 23 -17.79 17.59 -6.07
CA VAL A 23 -17.24 17.71 -7.42
C VAL A 23 -17.86 18.88 -8.17
N SER A 24 -19.16 19.07 -8.03
CA SER A 24 -19.85 20.22 -8.61
C SER A 24 -19.35 21.54 -8.03
N ALA A 25 -19.19 21.62 -6.70
CA ALA A 25 -18.64 22.81 -6.03
C ALA A 25 -17.21 23.13 -6.48
N LEU A 26 -16.37 22.12 -6.68
CA LEU A 26 -15.01 22.28 -7.24
C LEU A 26 -15.04 22.83 -8.66
N ARG A 27 -15.87 22.26 -9.53
CA ARG A 27 -16.00 22.72 -10.94
C ARG A 27 -16.44 24.18 -11.05
N HIS A 28 -17.30 24.62 -10.16
CA HIS A 28 -17.81 26.01 -10.14
C HIS A 28 -16.94 26.97 -9.32
N GLY A 29 -15.80 26.51 -8.78
CA GLY A 29 -14.90 27.35 -8.00
C GLY A 29 -15.44 27.76 -6.63
N GLY A 30 -16.51 27.12 -6.15
CA GLY A 30 -17.11 27.39 -4.85
C GLY A 30 -16.28 26.89 -3.66
N VAL A 31 -15.34 25.98 -3.91
CA VAL A 31 -14.43 25.45 -2.90
C VAL A 31 -13.04 25.22 -3.51
N THR A 32 -12.00 25.42 -2.72
CA THR A 32 -10.63 25.05 -3.07
C THR A 32 -10.23 23.81 -2.29
N MET A 33 -9.73 22.78 -2.99
CA MET A 33 -9.26 21.54 -2.40
C MET A 33 -7.75 21.44 -2.56
N VAL A 34 -7.03 21.27 -1.46
CA VAL A 34 -5.56 21.15 -1.47
C VAL A 34 -5.13 19.76 -1.95
N ASN A 35 -5.82 18.72 -1.49
CA ASN A 35 -5.60 17.35 -1.97
C ASN A 35 -6.53 17.08 -3.15
N ALA A 36 -6.02 17.24 -4.36
CA ALA A 36 -6.82 17.08 -5.58
C ALA A 36 -7.48 15.69 -5.66
N LEU A 37 -8.60 15.62 -6.38
CA LEU A 37 -9.23 14.34 -6.72
C LEU A 37 -8.22 13.46 -7.47
N GLY A 38 -8.14 12.17 -7.11
CA GLY A 38 -7.17 11.23 -7.65
C GLY A 38 -5.81 11.24 -6.96
N SER A 39 -5.55 12.14 -6.00
CA SER A 39 -4.28 12.15 -5.24
C SER A 39 -4.04 10.88 -4.43
N GLY A 40 -5.08 10.09 -4.15
CA GLY A 40 -4.98 8.81 -3.47
C GLY A 40 -4.08 7.79 -4.16
N VAL A 41 -3.79 7.94 -5.45
CA VAL A 41 -2.79 7.11 -6.13
C VAL A 41 -1.41 7.20 -5.46
N LEU A 42 -1.07 8.34 -4.87
CA LEU A 42 0.19 8.55 -4.16
C LEU A 42 0.26 7.80 -2.81
N GLU A 43 -0.89 7.41 -2.28
CA GLU A 43 -1.00 6.67 -1.02
C GLU A 43 -1.00 5.16 -1.22
N THR A 44 -1.05 4.70 -2.48
CA THR A 44 -1.07 3.28 -2.80
C THR A 44 0.26 2.61 -2.48
N ARG A 45 0.20 1.34 -2.08
CA ARG A 45 1.41 0.56 -1.79
C ARG A 45 2.32 0.42 -3.02
N ALA A 46 1.74 0.34 -4.22
CA ALA A 46 2.52 0.29 -5.45
C ALA A 46 3.42 1.51 -5.62
N MET A 47 2.97 2.70 -5.21
CA MET A 47 3.77 3.92 -5.33
C MET A 47 5.08 3.83 -4.55
N MET A 48 5.10 3.13 -3.42
CA MET A 48 6.33 2.95 -2.62
C MET A 48 7.44 2.24 -3.39
N ALA A 49 7.11 1.36 -4.35
CA ALA A 49 8.11 0.69 -5.17
C ALA A 49 8.85 1.66 -6.11
N PHE A 50 8.21 2.77 -6.47
CA PHE A 50 8.75 3.74 -7.42
C PHE A 50 9.39 4.95 -6.75
N LEU A 51 9.03 5.28 -5.51
CA LEU A 51 9.53 6.46 -4.80
C LEU A 51 11.05 6.59 -4.79
N PRO A 52 11.86 5.53 -4.54
CA PRO A 52 13.31 5.65 -4.54
C PRO A 52 13.90 6.06 -5.89
N LYS A 53 13.22 5.70 -6.99
CA LYS A 53 13.63 6.08 -8.35
C LYS A 53 13.09 7.45 -8.75
N LEU A 54 11.91 7.82 -8.26
CA LEU A 54 11.27 9.10 -8.58
C LEU A 54 11.86 10.27 -7.81
N ALA A 55 12.26 10.07 -6.56
CA ALA A 55 12.77 11.14 -5.71
C ALA A 55 13.95 11.90 -6.34
N PRO A 56 15.00 11.26 -6.84
CA PRO A 56 16.11 11.97 -7.49
C PRO A 56 15.66 12.75 -8.73
N LEU A 57 14.70 12.25 -9.48
CA LEU A 57 14.19 12.91 -10.70
C LEU A 57 13.37 14.16 -10.36
N LEU A 58 12.63 14.13 -9.27
CA LEU A 58 11.73 15.21 -8.88
C LEU A 58 12.41 16.26 -8.00
N THR A 59 13.32 15.84 -7.14
CA THR A 59 13.92 16.71 -6.12
C THR A 59 15.42 16.96 -6.32
N GLY A 60 16.06 16.22 -7.24
CA GLY A 60 17.51 16.25 -7.43
C GLY A 60 18.31 15.50 -6.35
N ALA A 61 17.63 14.86 -5.38
CA ALA A 61 18.27 14.17 -4.27
C ALA A 61 17.57 12.83 -3.97
N PRO A 62 18.27 11.82 -3.43
CA PRO A 62 17.63 10.59 -2.95
C PRO A 62 16.68 10.88 -1.78
N LEU A 63 15.81 9.91 -1.47
CA LEU A 63 14.93 10.00 -0.31
C LEU A 63 15.74 10.28 0.96
N ALA A 64 15.36 11.31 1.72
CA ALA A 64 15.97 11.65 3.01
C ALA A 64 15.66 10.58 4.08
N MET A 65 14.48 9.97 4.00
CA MET A 65 14.10 8.83 4.84
C MET A 65 13.93 7.59 3.95
N PRO A 66 14.57 6.46 4.29
CA PRO A 66 14.36 5.22 3.57
C PRO A 66 12.92 4.74 3.75
N ASN A 67 12.31 4.21 2.70
CA ASN A 67 11.05 3.50 2.79
C ASN A 67 11.31 1.98 2.93
N ILE A 68 10.28 1.23 3.33
CA ILE A 68 10.33 -0.24 3.33
C ILE A 68 10.56 -0.70 1.89
N ALA A 69 11.48 -1.65 1.71
CA ALA A 69 11.74 -2.24 0.40
C ALA A 69 10.46 -2.84 -0.16
N THR A 70 10.04 -2.33 -1.31
CA THR A 70 8.77 -2.67 -1.94
C THR A 70 8.99 -2.96 -3.42
N TRP A 71 8.38 -4.03 -3.91
CA TRP A 71 8.42 -4.45 -5.30
C TRP A 71 7.00 -4.50 -5.86
N TRP A 72 6.74 -3.80 -6.93
CA TRP A 72 5.50 -3.98 -7.69
C TRP A 72 5.63 -5.19 -8.62
N LEU A 73 4.76 -6.17 -8.47
CA LEU A 73 4.92 -7.48 -9.09
C LEU A 73 4.41 -7.58 -10.54
N GLY A 74 4.13 -6.44 -11.17
CA GLY A 74 3.84 -6.37 -12.60
C GLY A 74 5.05 -6.77 -13.47
N GLY A 75 6.28 -6.59 -12.99
CA GLY A 75 7.50 -6.98 -13.68
C GLY A 75 7.94 -8.42 -13.40
N ALA A 76 8.54 -9.08 -14.39
CA ALA A 76 9.04 -10.45 -14.23
C ALA A 76 10.24 -10.52 -13.25
N ALA A 77 11.10 -9.50 -13.25
CA ALA A 77 12.25 -9.42 -12.36
C ALA A 77 11.83 -9.32 -10.90
N GLU A 78 10.81 -8.50 -10.61
CA GLU A 78 10.26 -8.30 -9.28
C GLU A 78 9.57 -9.57 -8.76
N ARG A 79 8.86 -10.29 -9.63
CA ARG A 79 8.29 -11.61 -9.28
C ARG A 79 9.37 -12.64 -8.95
N ALA A 80 10.51 -12.62 -9.66
CA ALA A 80 11.63 -13.51 -9.38
C ALA A 80 12.19 -13.27 -7.96
N VAL A 81 12.28 -12.03 -7.49
CA VAL A 81 12.72 -11.71 -6.12
C VAL A 81 11.84 -12.42 -5.08
N VAL A 82 10.50 -12.41 -5.28
CA VAL A 82 9.58 -13.11 -4.35
C VAL A 82 9.81 -14.61 -4.35
N LEU A 83 10.05 -15.17 -5.51
CA LEU A 83 10.28 -16.61 -5.65
C LEU A 83 11.64 -17.06 -5.09
N GLU A 84 12.61 -16.16 -5.03
CA GLU A 84 13.94 -16.44 -4.47
C GLU A 84 13.93 -16.49 -2.94
N ASP A 85 13.28 -15.51 -2.29
CA ASP A 85 13.21 -15.47 -0.82
C ASP A 85 11.79 -15.12 -0.31
N PRO A 86 10.83 -16.05 -0.39
CA PRO A 86 9.46 -15.81 0.03
C PRO A 86 9.30 -15.63 1.56
N LYS A 87 10.32 -16.00 2.36
CA LYS A 87 10.23 -15.91 3.83
C LYS A 87 10.34 -14.47 4.34
N ARG A 88 10.99 -13.61 3.58
CA ARG A 88 11.21 -12.21 3.95
C ARG A 88 10.15 -11.26 3.40
N LEU A 89 9.19 -11.75 2.66
CA LEU A 89 8.28 -10.91 1.89
C LEU A 89 6.82 -11.18 2.25
N ALA A 90 6.07 -10.09 2.38
CA ALA A 90 4.62 -10.09 2.53
C ALA A 90 3.97 -9.53 1.25
N LEU A 91 2.98 -10.24 0.74
CA LEU A 91 2.18 -9.85 -0.43
C LEU A 91 0.95 -9.05 0.01
N SER A 92 0.64 -8.02 -0.72
CA SER A 92 -0.56 -7.21 -0.50
C SER A 92 -1.04 -6.58 -1.80
N GLN A 93 -2.28 -6.06 -1.79
CA GLN A 93 -2.88 -5.39 -2.95
C GLN A 93 -2.10 -4.11 -3.31
N ALA A 94 -1.76 -3.98 -4.58
CA ALA A 94 -0.95 -2.87 -5.11
C ALA A 94 -1.61 -1.51 -4.93
N LEU A 95 -2.91 -1.43 -5.19
CA LEU A 95 -3.69 -0.19 -5.16
C LEU A 95 -4.41 0.05 -3.83
N ALA A 96 -4.20 -0.82 -2.82
CA ALA A 96 -4.76 -0.58 -1.50
C ALA A 96 -4.09 0.61 -0.82
N THR A 97 -4.92 1.45 -0.21
CA THR A 97 -4.52 2.57 0.65
C THR A 97 -4.67 2.25 2.13
N ALA A 98 -5.29 1.12 2.45
CA ALA A 98 -5.47 0.64 3.82
C ALA A 98 -4.13 0.40 4.53
N LEU A 99 -4.10 0.68 5.83
CA LEU A 99 -2.91 0.46 6.65
C LEU A 99 -2.55 -1.03 6.72
N PRO A 100 -1.24 -1.38 6.77
CA PRO A 100 -0.80 -2.78 6.80
C PRO A 100 -1.24 -3.55 8.05
N PHE A 101 -1.74 -2.88 9.08
CA PHE A 101 -2.22 -3.48 10.33
C PHE A 101 -3.71 -3.83 10.32
N GLU A 102 -4.44 -3.45 9.27
CA GLU A 102 -5.82 -3.88 9.10
C GLU A 102 -5.85 -5.36 8.73
N SER A 103 -6.70 -6.12 9.43
CA SER A 103 -6.79 -7.57 9.29
C SER A 103 -6.99 -7.99 7.83
N GLY A 104 -6.17 -8.91 7.36
CA GLY A 104 -6.23 -9.43 5.98
C GLY A 104 -5.55 -8.58 4.92
N SER A 105 -4.83 -7.52 5.30
CA SER A 105 -4.21 -6.61 4.33
C SER A 105 -2.91 -7.14 3.70
N ALA A 106 -2.26 -8.13 4.29
CA ALA A 106 -1.03 -8.71 3.79
C ALA A 106 -0.93 -10.21 4.12
N THR A 107 -0.35 -10.98 3.22
CA THR A 107 -0.11 -12.42 3.35
C THR A 107 1.38 -12.69 3.20
N LEU A 108 1.99 -13.46 4.13
CA LEU A 108 3.38 -13.88 3.97
C LEU A 108 3.51 -14.75 2.71
N ALA A 109 4.45 -14.44 1.84
CA ALA A 109 4.66 -15.22 0.61
C ALA A 109 5.05 -16.68 0.93
N SER A 110 5.75 -16.91 2.06
CA SER A 110 6.12 -18.24 2.52
C SER A 110 4.97 -19.07 3.10
N SER A 111 3.80 -18.48 3.35
CA SER A 111 2.63 -19.24 3.79
C SER A 111 1.92 -20.00 2.65
N LEU A 112 2.25 -19.63 1.41
CA LEU A 112 1.70 -20.28 0.22
C LEU A 112 2.64 -21.39 -0.26
N PRO A 113 2.11 -22.54 -0.69
CA PRO A 113 2.88 -23.54 -1.42
C PRO A 113 3.53 -22.94 -2.67
N ARG A 114 4.76 -23.35 -3.00
CA ARG A 114 5.53 -22.79 -4.12
C ARG A 114 4.73 -22.72 -5.44
N ALA A 115 4.05 -23.79 -5.81
CA ALA A 115 3.28 -23.87 -7.05
C ALA A 115 2.06 -22.90 -7.04
N GLU A 116 1.47 -22.67 -5.87
CA GLU A 116 0.37 -21.71 -5.71
C GLU A 116 0.88 -20.28 -5.80
N LEU A 117 2.00 -19.98 -5.15
CA LEU A 117 2.68 -18.69 -5.24
C LEU A 117 3.03 -18.34 -6.69
N GLU A 118 3.65 -19.26 -7.43
CA GLU A 118 3.98 -19.05 -8.85
C GLU A 118 2.75 -18.76 -9.71
N ARG A 119 1.66 -19.51 -9.49
CA ARG A 119 0.39 -19.30 -10.19
C ARG A 119 -0.22 -17.95 -9.85
N LEU A 120 -0.25 -17.56 -8.57
CA LEU A 120 -0.75 -16.26 -8.11
C LEU A 120 0.04 -15.12 -8.75
N LEU A 121 1.36 -15.18 -8.70
CA LEU A 121 2.23 -14.14 -9.27
C LEU A 121 2.10 -14.04 -10.79
N ALA A 122 1.84 -15.14 -11.48
CA ALA A 122 1.62 -15.14 -12.92
C ALA A 122 0.25 -14.55 -13.30
N ALA A 123 -0.79 -14.84 -12.53
CA ALA A 123 -2.15 -14.40 -12.80
C ALA A 123 -2.44 -12.98 -12.33
N GLU A 124 -1.98 -12.61 -11.14
CA GLU A 124 -2.37 -11.38 -10.44
C GLU A 124 -1.18 -10.45 -10.15
N GLY A 125 0.01 -10.73 -10.67
CA GLY A 125 1.21 -9.94 -10.39
C GLY A 125 1.01 -8.41 -10.48
N PRO A 126 0.37 -7.86 -11.51
CA PRO A 126 0.12 -6.42 -11.61
C PRO A 126 -0.74 -5.84 -10.47
N GLU A 127 -1.60 -6.65 -9.87
CA GLU A 127 -2.48 -6.27 -8.75
C GLU A 127 -1.79 -6.36 -7.39
N LEU A 128 -0.54 -6.83 -7.34
CA LEU A 128 0.16 -7.14 -6.12
C LEU A 128 1.46 -6.34 -5.97
N VAL A 129 1.81 -6.11 -4.70
CA VAL A 129 3.15 -5.70 -4.27
C VAL A 129 3.70 -6.71 -3.27
N ALA A 130 5.01 -6.85 -3.26
CA ALA A 130 5.74 -7.50 -2.18
C ALA A 130 6.47 -6.45 -1.35
N GLN A 131 6.41 -6.57 -0.04
CA GLN A 131 7.13 -5.71 0.89
C GLN A 131 7.97 -6.55 1.83
N GLU A 132 9.15 -6.04 2.18
CA GLU A 132 10.00 -6.67 3.19
C GLU A 132 9.27 -6.72 4.54
N THR A 133 9.30 -7.88 5.18
CA THR A 133 8.75 -8.04 6.53
C THR A 133 9.66 -7.36 7.54
N VAL A 134 9.09 -6.52 8.38
CA VAL A 134 9.82 -5.82 9.44
C VAL A 134 9.59 -6.55 10.75
N THR A 135 10.67 -6.91 11.43
CA THR A 135 10.58 -7.38 12.81
C THR A 135 10.37 -6.17 13.71
N LEU A 136 9.19 -6.08 14.29
CA LEU A 136 8.86 -4.99 15.20
C LEU A 136 9.68 -5.13 16.50
N SER A 137 10.18 -4.01 17.00
CA SER A 137 10.75 -3.97 18.33
C SER A 137 9.67 -4.21 19.36
N THR A 138 10.00 -4.98 20.40
CA THR A 138 9.10 -5.25 21.50
C THR A 138 9.51 -4.45 22.73
N THR A 139 8.53 -4.00 23.51
CA THR A 139 8.74 -3.41 24.83
C THR A 139 8.41 -4.42 25.91
N PRO A 140 9.15 -4.42 27.04
CA PRO A 140 8.75 -5.22 28.21
C PRO A 140 7.42 -4.71 28.74
N ALA A 141 6.43 -5.59 28.85
CA ALA A 141 5.14 -5.30 29.45
C ALA A 141 4.88 -6.24 30.63
N LEU A 142 4.33 -5.71 31.73
CA LEU A 142 3.91 -6.53 32.86
C LEU A 142 2.50 -7.07 32.59
N VAL A 143 2.39 -8.38 32.38
CA VAL A 143 1.13 -9.08 32.16
C VAL A 143 1.01 -10.18 33.21
N GLU A 144 -0.05 -10.14 34.03
CA GLU A 144 -0.30 -11.12 35.09
C GLU A 144 0.92 -11.37 36.02
N GLY A 145 1.63 -10.29 36.38
CA GLY A 145 2.81 -10.37 37.25
C GLY A 145 4.09 -10.89 36.59
N ARG A 146 4.11 -11.10 35.25
CA ARG A 146 5.29 -11.52 34.49
C ARG A 146 5.65 -10.47 33.46
N ILE A 147 6.94 -10.27 33.26
CA ILE A 147 7.44 -9.42 32.17
C ILE A 147 7.47 -10.26 30.88
N VAL A 148 6.72 -9.80 29.89
CA VAL A 148 6.66 -10.42 28.55
C VAL A 148 6.95 -9.37 27.48
N PRO A 149 7.59 -9.74 26.35
CA PRO A 149 7.72 -8.84 25.23
C PRO A 149 6.35 -8.61 24.57
N ARG A 150 6.04 -7.36 24.26
CA ARG A 150 4.85 -6.95 23.52
C ARG A 150 5.18 -5.90 22.49
#